data_d7b41a9078f360c37d1185a4259dce93
#
_entry.id   d7b41a9078f360c37d1185a4259dce93
#
_cell.length_a   1.000
_cell.length_b   1.000
_cell.length_c   1.000
_cell.angle_alpha   90.00
_cell.angle_beta   90.00
_cell.angle_gamma   90.00
#
_symmetry.space_group_name_H-M   'P 1'
#
loop_
_entity.id
_entity.type
_entity.pdbx_description
1 polymer ?
#
loop_
_entity_poly.entity_id
_entity_poly.type
_entity_poly.pdbx_seq_one_letter_code
_entity_poly.pdbx_strand_id
1 'polypeptide(L)'
;MTRIRRRKEANDQASPPRVWKVGKYIRLSRDDGNSESESIGNQRKILDQQIPGYFHGDYEIVREYIDDGRTGTSDDTRPEFLQLVEDVKKGKINCIITKNLSRAFRNSANQGKFLEEFIPLYNTRFISLYEPCIDTFLNPEVVHSLEVSITGFMNEQYAYKTSVDVRRTLDTK
;
A
#
# COMPACT_ATOMS: atom_id res chain seq x y z
N MET A 1 -34.39 -13.53 -15.90
CA MET A 1 -33.23 -12.80 -16.46
C MET A 1 -33.06 -11.36 -15.91
N THR A 2 -33.38 -11.08 -14.62
CA THR A 2 -33.48 -9.69 -14.12
C THR A 2 -32.54 -9.39 -12.92
N ARG A 3 -31.83 -10.40 -12.37
CA ARG A 3 -30.97 -10.23 -11.18
C ARG A 3 -29.52 -9.83 -11.47
N ILE A 4 -29.02 -10.12 -12.68
CA ILE A 4 -27.62 -9.85 -13.05
C ILE A 4 -27.43 -8.40 -13.53
N ARG A 5 -28.47 -7.78 -14.14
CA ARG A 5 -28.39 -6.38 -14.59
C ARG A 5 -28.33 -5.36 -13.45
N ARG A 6 -29.01 -5.61 -12.32
CA ARG A 6 -29.02 -4.68 -11.17
C ARG A 6 -27.68 -4.58 -10.41
N ARG A 7 -26.81 -5.60 -10.51
CA ARG A 7 -25.50 -5.58 -9.85
C ARG A 7 -24.44 -4.79 -10.63
N LYS A 8 -24.61 -4.65 -11.95
CA LYS A 8 -23.70 -3.87 -12.80
C LYS A 8 -23.93 -2.36 -12.72
N GLU A 9 -25.16 -1.95 -12.43
CA GLU A 9 -25.53 -0.52 -12.34
C GLU A 9 -25.19 0.11 -10.98
N ALA A 10 -24.97 -0.69 -9.94
CA ALA A 10 -24.61 -0.19 -8.60
C ALA A 10 -23.11 0.14 -8.42
N ASN A 11 -22.25 -0.25 -9.37
CA ASN A 11 -20.81 -0.03 -9.30
C ASN A 11 -20.32 1.13 -10.17
N ASP A 12 -21.22 1.84 -10.82
CA ASP A 12 -20.87 2.75 -11.92
C ASP A 12 -20.89 4.25 -11.57
N GLN A 13 -21.09 4.62 -10.27
CA GLN A 13 -21.08 6.05 -9.93
C GLN A 13 -20.74 6.32 -8.46
N ALA A 14 -19.55 5.93 -8.00
CA ALA A 14 -18.98 6.70 -6.91
C ALA A 14 -18.39 7.98 -7.53
N SER A 15 -19.14 9.07 -7.51
CA SER A 15 -18.58 10.38 -7.85
C SER A 15 -17.30 10.58 -7.02
N PRO A 16 -16.21 11.10 -7.63
CA PRO A 16 -14.98 11.34 -6.89
C PRO A 16 -15.30 12.22 -5.67
N PRO A 17 -14.64 11.99 -4.54
CA PRO A 17 -14.82 12.84 -3.37
C PRO A 17 -14.47 14.27 -3.75
N ARG A 18 -15.14 15.24 -3.12
CA ARG A 18 -14.91 16.66 -3.37
C ARG A 18 -13.46 17.06 -3.11
N VAL A 19 -12.79 16.38 -2.14
CA VAL A 19 -11.38 16.54 -1.80
C VAL A 19 -10.79 15.17 -1.49
N TRP A 20 -9.62 14.87 -2.08
CA TRP A 20 -8.85 13.70 -1.71
C TRP A 20 -8.02 13.97 -0.45
N LYS A 21 -8.29 13.22 0.61
CA LYS A 21 -7.55 13.25 1.88
C LYS A 21 -6.49 12.16 1.85
N VAL A 22 -5.26 12.53 1.56
CA VAL A 22 -4.19 11.60 1.23
C VAL A 22 -3.34 11.25 2.45
N GLY A 23 -3.20 9.95 2.72
CA GLY A 23 -2.20 9.40 3.62
C GLY A 23 -1.02 8.84 2.81
N LYS A 24 0.19 9.38 3.02
CA LYS A 24 1.41 8.82 2.43
C LYS A 24 1.96 7.71 3.31
N TYR A 25 2.15 6.50 2.78
CA TYR A 25 2.76 5.40 3.51
C TYR A 25 4.18 5.12 3.01
N ILE A 26 5.12 5.15 3.93
CA ILE A 26 6.55 4.95 3.68
C ILE A 26 7.06 3.85 4.61
N ARG A 27 7.82 2.89 4.09
CA ARG A 27 8.43 1.87 4.91
C ARG A 27 9.88 1.62 4.52
N LEU A 28 10.76 1.51 5.52
CA LEU A 28 12.12 1.04 5.33
C LEU A 28 12.17 -0.48 5.16
N SER A 29 13.08 -0.95 4.32
CA SER A 29 13.47 -2.35 4.27
C SER A 29 14.73 -2.53 5.09
N ARG A 30 14.89 -3.70 5.76
CA ARG A 30 16.13 -4.05 6.46
C ARG A 30 17.33 -4.16 5.51
N ASP A 31 17.07 -4.41 4.24
CA ASP A 31 18.11 -4.60 3.21
C ASP A 31 18.58 -3.29 2.57
N ASP A 32 17.96 -2.14 2.91
CA ASP A 32 18.32 -0.84 2.33
C ASP A 32 19.66 -0.28 2.90
N GLY A 33 20.46 -1.11 3.60
CA GLY A 33 21.81 -0.77 4.05
C GLY A 33 21.89 0.39 5.05
N ASN A 34 23.11 0.91 5.31
CA ASN A 34 23.36 1.98 6.30
C ASN A 34 22.83 3.38 5.93
N SER A 35 22.05 3.53 4.85
CA SER A 35 21.52 4.80 4.35
C SER A 35 20.03 4.98 4.60
N GLU A 36 19.55 4.75 5.82
CA GLU A 36 18.12 4.81 6.17
C GLU A 36 17.46 6.16 5.92
N SER A 37 18.15 7.23 6.24
CA SER A 37 17.63 8.58 5.99
C SER A 37 17.47 8.86 4.49
N GLU A 38 18.34 8.29 3.66
CA GLU A 38 18.24 8.43 2.20
C GLU A 38 17.08 7.63 1.65
N SER A 39 16.81 6.44 2.17
CA SER A 39 15.69 5.60 1.70
C SER A 39 14.32 6.23 2.00
N ILE A 40 14.08 6.76 3.22
CA ILE A 40 12.86 7.51 3.56
C ILE A 40 12.81 8.80 2.75
N GLY A 41 13.90 9.57 2.73
CA GLY A 41 14.00 10.82 1.99
C GLY A 41 13.73 10.65 0.50
N ASN A 42 14.27 9.60 -0.10
CA ASN A 42 14.03 9.28 -1.51
C ASN A 42 12.58 8.87 -1.77
N GLN A 43 11.98 8.02 -0.93
CA GLN A 43 10.56 7.66 -1.07
C GLN A 43 9.66 8.89 -0.93
N ARG A 44 9.92 9.75 0.07
CA ARG A 44 9.19 11.00 0.27
C ARG A 44 9.28 11.91 -0.96
N LYS A 45 10.49 12.13 -1.46
CA LYS A 45 10.73 12.96 -2.65
C LYS A 45 9.98 12.43 -3.87
N ILE A 46 10.02 11.12 -4.10
CA ILE A 46 9.28 10.48 -5.20
C ILE A 46 7.78 10.70 -5.04
N LEU A 47 7.23 10.45 -3.85
CA LEU A 47 5.81 10.64 -3.57
C LEU A 47 5.39 12.10 -3.80
N ASP A 48 6.15 13.05 -3.26
CA ASP A 48 5.84 14.48 -3.38
C ASP A 48 5.88 14.98 -4.84
N GLN A 49 6.77 14.43 -5.65
CA GLN A 49 6.87 14.76 -7.08
C GLN A 49 5.73 14.16 -7.90
N GLN A 50 5.26 12.96 -7.55
CA GLN A 50 4.28 12.22 -8.35
C GLN A 50 2.83 12.50 -7.95
N ILE A 51 2.56 12.80 -6.67
CA ILE A 51 1.22 13.04 -6.15
C ILE A 51 0.40 14.03 -6.98
N PRO A 52 0.93 15.20 -7.38
CA PRO A 52 0.14 16.16 -8.16
C PRO A 52 -0.42 15.60 -9.46
N GLY A 53 0.28 14.64 -10.09
CA GLY A 53 -0.14 14.01 -11.33
C GLY A 53 -1.33 13.05 -11.21
N TYR A 54 -1.62 12.58 -9.98
CA TYR A 54 -2.73 11.65 -9.73
C TYR A 54 -4.05 12.33 -9.41
N PHE A 55 -4.03 13.62 -9.13
CA PHE A 55 -5.23 14.34 -8.71
C PHE A 55 -5.49 15.52 -9.66
N HIS A 56 -6.64 15.45 -10.37
CA HIS A 56 -7.12 16.52 -11.25
C HIS A 56 -7.99 17.56 -10.52
N GLY A 57 -8.04 17.49 -9.21
CA GLY A 57 -8.85 18.35 -8.34
C GLY A 57 -8.17 18.60 -7.01
N ASP A 58 -8.96 19.05 -6.04
CA ASP A 58 -8.45 19.35 -4.71
C ASP A 58 -8.01 18.09 -3.97
N TYR A 59 -6.81 18.15 -3.42
CA TYR A 59 -6.30 17.15 -2.49
C TYR A 59 -5.55 17.81 -1.35
N GLU A 60 -5.48 17.13 -0.22
CA GLU A 60 -4.67 17.52 0.93
C GLU A 60 -3.84 16.32 1.41
N ILE A 61 -2.60 16.56 1.76
CA ILE A 61 -1.78 15.56 2.45
C ILE A 61 -2.11 15.65 3.94
N VAL A 62 -2.86 14.68 4.45
CA VAL A 62 -3.28 14.68 5.85
C VAL A 62 -2.14 14.26 6.75
N ARG A 63 -1.42 13.19 6.39
CA ARG A 63 -0.35 12.63 7.22
C ARG A 63 0.61 11.76 6.40
N GLU A 64 1.88 11.72 6.85
CA GLU A 64 2.83 10.66 6.52
C GLU A 64 2.84 9.60 7.61
N TYR A 65 2.75 8.33 7.21
CA TYR A 65 2.84 7.15 8.06
C TYR A 65 4.15 6.45 7.74
N ILE A 66 5.08 6.42 8.68
CA ILE A 66 6.44 5.94 8.45
C ILE A 66 6.74 4.79 9.41
N ASP A 67 6.85 3.57 8.88
CA ASP A 67 7.35 2.43 9.62
C ASP A 67 8.84 2.23 9.32
N ASP A 68 9.70 2.48 10.31
CA ASP A 68 11.10 2.13 10.24
C ASP A 68 11.27 0.65 10.65
N GLY A 69 11.91 -0.16 9.82
CA GLY A 69 12.06 -1.60 10.05
C GLY A 69 12.98 -1.98 11.22
N ARG A 70 13.39 -1.04 12.09
CA ARG A 70 14.41 -1.19 13.15
C ARG A 70 13.92 -1.73 14.46
N THR A 71 12.64 -1.66 14.78
CA THR A 71 12.15 -2.19 16.06
C THR A 71 12.29 -3.72 16.06
N GLY A 72 13.40 -4.19 16.68
CA GLY A 72 13.87 -5.58 16.71
C GLY A 72 13.01 -6.57 17.51
N THR A 73 11.76 -6.23 17.79
CA THR A 73 10.77 -7.10 18.42
C THR A 73 9.72 -7.46 17.39
N SER A 74 9.78 -8.70 16.91
CA SER A 74 8.83 -9.36 16.02
C SER A 74 8.42 -8.57 14.75
N ASP A 75 8.51 -9.22 13.61
CA ASP A 75 8.26 -8.73 12.24
C ASP A 75 6.83 -8.17 11.97
N ASP A 76 5.99 -8.06 13.02
CA ASP A 76 4.56 -7.81 12.88
C ASP A 76 4.09 -6.43 13.37
N THR A 77 4.95 -5.67 14.04
CA THR A 77 4.54 -4.35 14.53
C THR A 77 4.84 -3.26 13.51
N ARG A 78 3.80 -2.90 12.75
CA ARG A 78 3.78 -1.73 11.88
C ARG A 78 2.81 -0.69 12.46
N PRO A 79 3.22 0.02 13.53
CA PRO A 79 2.31 0.90 14.26
C PRO A 79 1.72 1.99 13.38
N GLU A 80 2.51 2.53 12.45
CA GLU A 80 2.04 3.57 11.54
C GLU A 80 1.10 3.02 10.47
N PHE A 81 1.31 1.79 9.99
CA PHE A 81 0.32 1.14 9.11
C PHE A 81 -1.00 0.89 9.83
N LEU A 82 -0.96 0.43 11.08
CA LEU A 82 -2.17 0.24 11.87
C LEU A 82 -2.89 1.58 12.12
N GLN A 83 -2.14 2.64 12.39
CA GLN A 83 -2.71 3.99 12.54
C GLN A 83 -3.34 4.49 11.24
N LEU A 84 -2.70 4.23 10.09
CA LEU A 84 -3.26 4.55 8.77
C LEU A 84 -4.61 3.84 8.56
N VAL A 85 -4.68 2.54 8.87
CA VAL A 85 -5.92 1.75 8.79
C VAL A 85 -7.03 2.36 9.67
N GLU A 86 -6.70 2.75 10.90
CA GLU A 86 -7.65 3.40 11.79
C GLU A 86 -8.11 4.77 11.30
N ASP A 87 -7.22 5.54 10.68
CA ASP A 87 -7.57 6.85 10.13
C ASP A 87 -8.44 6.74 8.87
N VAL A 88 -8.28 5.65 8.08
CA VAL A 88 -9.22 5.28 7.01
C VAL A 88 -10.61 4.96 7.60
N LYS A 89 -10.67 4.07 8.59
CA LYS A 89 -11.94 3.67 9.24
C LYS A 89 -12.70 4.86 9.81
N LYS A 90 -11.98 5.85 10.31
CA LYS A 90 -12.54 7.10 10.86
C LYS A 90 -12.87 8.15 9.80
N GLY A 91 -12.61 7.87 8.52
CA GLY A 91 -12.83 8.82 7.41
C GLY A 91 -11.91 10.04 7.44
N LYS A 92 -10.81 9.99 8.18
CA LYS A 92 -9.81 11.08 8.20
C LYS A 92 -9.01 11.11 6.90
N ILE A 93 -8.74 9.96 6.31
CA ILE A 93 -8.15 9.80 4.98
C ILE A 93 -9.05 8.92 4.11
N ASN A 94 -9.07 9.18 2.81
CA ASN A 94 -9.83 8.45 1.80
C ASN A 94 -8.97 8.05 0.60
N CYS A 95 -7.68 8.33 0.66
CA CYS A 95 -6.70 7.93 -0.33
C CYS A 95 -5.40 7.54 0.36
N ILE A 96 -4.86 6.37 -0.01
CA ILE A 96 -3.56 5.89 0.44
C ILE A 96 -2.62 5.89 -0.76
N ILE A 97 -1.41 6.44 -0.59
CA ILE A 97 -0.39 6.39 -1.61
C ILE A 97 0.92 5.83 -1.06
N THR A 98 1.55 4.94 -1.82
CA THR A 98 2.84 4.33 -1.48
C THR A 98 3.73 4.23 -2.71
N LYS A 99 5.04 4.07 -2.52
CA LYS A 99 5.96 3.91 -3.63
C LYS A 99 5.67 2.66 -4.45
N ASN A 100 5.53 1.51 -3.79
CA ASN A 100 5.19 0.23 -4.43
C ASN A 100 4.51 -0.73 -3.43
N LEU A 101 3.94 -1.82 -3.93
CA LEU A 101 3.24 -2.81 -3.12
C LEU A 101 4.11 -3.45 -2.03
N SER A 102 5.40 -3.68 -2.29
CA SER A 102 6.30 -4.29 -1.31
C SER A 102 6.53 -3.41 -0.09
N ARG A 103 6.29 -2.10 -0.19
CA ARG A 103 6.33 -1.19 0.97
C ARG A 103 5.07 -1.30 1.81
N ALA A 104 3.92 -1.52 1.19
CA ALA A 104 2.65 -1.70 1.90
C ALA A 104 2.47 -3.13 2.46
N PHE A 105 2.89 -4.15 1.71
CA PHE A 105 2.62 -5.55 2.05
C PHE A 105 3.89 -6.41 1.96
N ARG A 106 4.02 -7.37 2.87
CA ARG A 106 5.07 -8.41 2.87
C ARG A 106 4.52 -9.79 2.53
N ASN A 107 3.21 -9.96 2.66
CA ASN A 107 2.51 -11.23 2.54
C ASN A 107 1.38 -11.07 1.52
N SER A 108 1.28 -12.02 0.60
CA SER A 108 0.28 -12.02 -0.47
C SER A 108 -1.16 -12.09 0.04
N ALA A 109 -1.41 -12.87 1.09
CA ALA A 109 -2.74 -12.99 1.68
C ALA A 109 -3.21 -11.68 2.31
N ASN A 110 -2.33 -10.98 3.03
CA ASN A 110 -2.64 -9.67 3.60
C ASN A 110 -2.85 -8.60 2.53
N GLN A 111 -2.08 -8.67 1.43
CA GLN A 111 -2.23 -7.79 0.28
C GLN A 111 -3.61 -7.99 -0.37
N GLY A 112 -3.98 -9.23 -0.71
CA GLY A 112 -5.28 -9.55 -1.32
C GLY A 112 -6.43 -9.07 -0.43
N LYS A 113 -6.44 -9.48 0.84
CA LYS A 113 -7.48 -9.06 1.79
C LYS A 113 -7.62 -7.55 1.90
N PHE A 114 -6.49 -6.83 1.91
CA PHE A 114 -6.53 -5.38 2.00
C PHE A 114 -7.07 -4.73 0.71
N LEU A 115 -6.57 -5.14 -0.45
CA LEU A 115 -6.96 -4.53 -1.72
C LEU A 115 -8.38 -4.93 -2.15
N GLU A 116 -8.80 -6.18 -1.90
CA GLU A 116 -10.07 -6.72 -2.39
C GLU A 116 -11.23 -6.52 -1.41
N GLU A 117 -10.95 -6.47 -0.11
CA GLU A 117 -12.00 -6.33 0.92
C GLU A 117 -11.96 -4.96 1.60
N PHE A 118 -10.81 -4.56 2.17
CA PHE A 118 -10.71 -3.35 2.98
C PHE A 118 -10.87 -2.07 2.15
N ILE A 119 -10.18 -1.95 1.03
CA ILE A 119 -10.25 -0.77 0.17
C ILE A 119 -11.66 -0.49 -0.34
N PRO A 120 -12.41 -1.47 -0.90
CA PRO A 120 -13.79 -1.26 -1.31
C PRO A 120 -14.75 -1.00 -0.14
N LEU A 121 -14.56 -1.70 1.00
CA LEU A 121 -15.41 -1.56 2.19
C LEU A 121 -15.44 -0.11 2.70
N TYR A 122 -14.30 0.56 2.70
CA TYR A 122 -14.18 1.94 3.19
C TYR A 122 -14.18 2.98 2.06
N ASN A 123 -14.52 2.57 0.83
CA ASN A 123 -14.54 3.45 -0.35
C ASN A 123 -13.26 4.30 -0.46
N THR A 124 -12.12 3.65 -0.27
CA THR A 124 -10.81 4.28 -0.21
C THR A 124 -10.07 4.05 -1.54
N ARG A 125 -9.40 5.08 -2.05
CA ARG A 125 -8.48 4.96 -3.19
C ARG A 125 -7.12 4.48 -2.71
N PHE A 126 -6.56 3.46 -3.37
CA PHE A 126 -5.19 3.00 -3.14
C PHE A 126 -4.34 3.21 -4.39
N ILE A 127 -3.19 3.85 -4.21
CA ILE A 127 -2.25 4.15 -5.28
C ILE A 127 -0.89 3.53 -4.95
N SER A 128 -0.36 2.71 -5.87
CA SER A 128 1.03 2.27 -5.91
C SER A 128 1.69 2.89 -7.13
N LEU A 129 2.78 3.65 -6.93
CA LEU A 129 3.39 4.43 -8.02
C LEU A 129 4.19 3.58 -9.02
N TYR A 130 4.84 2.52 -8.52
CA TYR A 130 5.71 1.65 -9.32
C TYR A 130 5.20 0.23 -9.32
N GLU A 131 5.76 -0.57 -10.20
CA GLU A 131 5.34 -1.92 -10.57
C GLU A 131 4.90 -2.83 -9.40
N PRO A 132 3.69 -3.35 -9.52
CA PRO A 132 2.65 -2.95 -10.48
C PRO A 132 2.10 -1.57 -10.13
N CYS A 133 1.89 -0.74 -11.16
CA CYS A 133 1.25 0.56 -10.98
C CYS A 133 -0.24 0.35 -10.72
N ILE A 134 -0.72 0.74 -9.54
CA ILE A 134 -2.09 0.52 -9.10
C ILE A 134 -2.76 1.85 -8.82
N ASP A 135 -3.99 1.97 -9.32
CA ASP A 135 -4.91 3.01 -8.94
C ASP A 135 -6.32 2.42 -8.88
N THR A 136 -6.78 2.11 -7.70
CA THR A 136 -8.06 1.41 -7.50
C THR A 136 -9.29 2.27 -7.83
N PHE A 137 -9.13 3.58 -7.97
CA PHE A 137 -10.21 4.46 -8.39
C PHE A 137 -10.34 4.53 -9.92
N LEU A 138 -9.22 4.67 -10.63
CA LEU A 138 -9.20 4.71 -12.09
C LEU A 138 -9.41 3.34 -12.73
N ASN A 139 -8.89 2.29 -12.10
CA ASN A 139 -8.99 0.92 -12.57
C ASN A 139 -9.24 -0.03 -11.38
N PRO A 140 -10.48 -0.19 -10.91
CA PRO A 140 -10.80 -1.08 -9.80
C PRO A 140 -10.43 -2.55 -10.04
N GLU A 141 -10.46 -3.00 -11.29
CA GLU A 141 -10.17 -4.40 -11.67
C GLU A 141 -8.67 -4.74 -11.56
N VAL A 142 -7.80 -3.74 -11.42
CA VAL A 142 -6.34 -3.96 -11.33
C VAL A 142 -5.97 -4.84 -10.15
N VAL A 143 -6.73 -4.82 -9.06
CA VAL A 143 -6.48 -5.62 -7.86
C VAL A 143 -6.57 -7.14 -8.12
N HIS A 144 -7.34 -7.53 -9.13
CA HIS A 144 -7.49 -8.93 -9.57
C HIS A 144 -6.53 -9.33 -10.68
N SER A 145 -5.61 -8.44 -11.07
CA SER A 145 -4.66 -8.73 -12.13
C SER A 145 -3.64 -9.79 -11.70
N LEU A 146 -3.19 -10.59 -12.67
CA LEU A 146 -2.15 -11.59 -12.46
C LEU A 146 -0.85 -10.93 -11.95
N GLU A 147 -0.53 -9.73 -12.43
CA GLU A 147 0.65 -8.97 -12.04
C GLU A 147 0.65 -8.64 -10.55
N VAL A 148 -0.49 -8.16 -10.02
CA VAL A 148 -0.67 -7.88 -8.58
C VAL A 148 -0.51 -9.16 -7.75
N SER A 149 -1.10 -10.27 -8.20
CA SER A 149 -1.04 -11.57 -7.52
C SER A 149 0.38 -12.14 -7.50
N ILE A 150 1.09 -12.10 -8.64
CA ILE A 150 2.48 -12.54 -8.75
C ILE A 150 3.39 -11.68 -7.87
N THR A 151 3.22 -10.36 -7.89
CA THR A 151 4.02 -9.45 -7.07
C THR A 151 3.85 -9.76 -5.58
N GLY A 152 2.63 -10.03 -5.12
CA GLY A 152 2.37 -10.45 -3.75
C GLY A 152 3.13 -11.72 -3.37
N PHE A 153 3.07 -12.74 -4.23
CA PHE A 153 3.79 -14.00 -4.05
C PHE A 153 5.32 -13.80 -4.05
N MET A 154 5.86 -13.02 -4.97
CA MET A 154 7.30 -12.74 -5.05
C MET A 154 7.80 -12.00 -3.80
N ASN A 155 7.05 -11.03 -3.28
CA ASN A 155 7.37 -10.32 -2.05
C ASN A 155 7.44 -11.28 -0.84
N GLU A 156 6.53 -12.26 -0.77
CA GLU A 156 6.51 -13.28 0.26
C GLU A 156 7.71 -14.23 0.16
N GLN A 157 8.04 -14.72 -1.03
CA GLN A 157 9.19 -15.59 -1.27
C GLN A 157 10.51 -14.89 -0.95
N TYR A 158 10.64 -13.60 -1.30
CA TYR A 158 11.82 -12.81 -0.97
C TYR A 158 12.00 -12.68 0.55
N ALA A 159 10.93 -12.34 1.27
CA ALA A 159 10.96 -12.24 2.72
C ALA A 159 11.34 -13.57 3.39
N TYR A 160 10.82 -14.69 2.88
CA TYR A 160 11.17 -16.03 3.36
C TYR A 160 12.66 -16.36 3.15
N LYS A 161 13.16 -16.13 1.93
CA LYS A 161 14.57 -16.38 1.59
C LYS A 161 15.52 -15.58 2.48
N THR A 162 15.27 -14.29 2.64
CA THR A 162 16.06 -13.42 3.53
C THR A 162 16.07 -13.93 4.97
N SER A 163 14.91 -14.39 5.48
CA SER A 163 14.82 -14.99 6.83
C SER A 163 15.67 -16.26 6.98
N VAL A 164 15.71 -17.12 5.96
CA VAL A 164 16.53 -18.34 5.95
C VAL A 164 18.01 -18.00 5.92
N ASP A 165 18.43 -17.05 5.10
CA ASP A 165 19.83 -16.65 4.96
C ASP A 165 20.38 -16.01 6.24
N VAL A 166 19.56 -15.19 6.92
CA VAL A 166 19.90 -14.60 8.24
C VAL A 166 20.09 -15.70 9.28
N ARG A 167 19.20 -16.71 9.35
CA ARG A 167 19.34 -17.83 10.31
C ARG A 167 20.64 -18.60 10.06
N ARG A 168 20.92 -18.96 8.79
CA ARG A 168 22.17 -19.65 8.44
C ARG A 168 23.41 -18.88 8.86
N THR A 169 23.40 -17.56 8.71
CA THR A 169 24.54 -16.70 9.11
C THR A 169 24.73 -16.65 10.63
N LEU A 170 23.64 -16.74 11.41
CA LEU A 170 23.71 -16.77 12.87
C LEU A 170 24.15 -18.13 13.39
N ASP A 171 23.77 -19.23 12.74
CA ASP A 171 24.13 -20.60 13.13
C ASP A 171 25.60 -20.94 12.80
N THR A 172 26.25 -20.14 11.96
CA THR A 172 27.67 -20.30 11.57
C THR A 172 28.68 -19.52 12.45
N LYS A 173 28.17 -18.79 13.44
CA LYS A 173 29.00 -18.08 14.44
C LYS A 173 28.97 -18.78 15.80
#